data_fe26ff00d953791ed56d60d10df262da
#
_entry.id   fe26ff00d953791ed56d60d10df262da
#
_cell.length_a   1.000
_cell.length_b   1.000
_cell.length_c   1.000
_cell.angle_alpha   90.00
_cell.angle_beta   90.00
_cell.angle_gamma   90.00
#
_symmetry.space_group_name_H-M   'P 1'
#
loop_
_entity.id
_entity.type
_entity.pdbx_description
1 polymer ?
#
loop_
_entity_poly.entity_id
_entity_poly.type
_entity_poly.pdbx_seq_one_letter_code
_entity_poly.pdbx_strand_id
1 'polypeptide(L)'
;ISEFAGDSGVDTVLSRRWTALDPTAELQAILAINRATNWEEFEKGLEDFHAPAQNFVFASLDGTIAYKANGKIPIYEDGTDALLPLPGWEKQYEWKGFIPFDELPKVINPEKGFIATANNRVVDESYPYHISNVWAQPYRYERIYEVLVENDSLTLDDMKALQMDAVNLRAREF
;
A
#
# COMPACT_ATOMS: atom_id res chain seq x y z
N ILE A 1 -13.21 -11.06 21.84
CA ILE A 1 -13.28 -11.89 20.62
C ILE A 1 -14.54 -12.77 20.66
N SER A 2 -14.91 -13.32 21.82
CA SER A 2 -16.14 -14.11 22.01
C SER A 2 -17.42 -13.33 21.74
N GLU A 3 -17.42 -12.01 21.93
CA GLU A 3 -18.60 -11.16 21.67
C GLU A 3 -18.95 -11.03 20.18
N PHE A 4 -17.99 -11.21 19.28
CA PHE A 4 -18.21 -11.19 17.83
C PHE A 4 -18.58 -12.55 17.23
N ALA A 5 -18.26 -13.63 17.92
CA ALA A 5 -18.59 -15.01 17.51
C ALA A 5 -19.82 -15.57 18.25
N GLY A 6 -20.40 -14.80 19.15
CA GLY A 6 -21.25 -15.27 20.24
C GLY A 6 -22.61 -15.81 19.90
N ASP A 7 -23.05 -15.82 18.64
CA ASP A 7 -24.41 -16.28 18.33
C ASP A 7 -24.52 -17.26 17.15
N SER A 8 -23.39 -17.79 16.69
CA SER A 8 -23.37 -18.75 15.58
C SER A 8 -23.68 -20.21 15.99
N GLY A 9 -23.83 -20.48 17.29
CA GLY A 9 -24.01 -21.84 17.81
C GLY A 9 -22.78 -22.76 17.59
N VAL A 10 -21.64 -22.19 17.22
CA VAL A 10 -20.39 -22.91 16.97
C VAL A 10 -19.40 -22.54 18.07
N ASP A 11 -18.87 -23.55 18.77
CA ASP A 11 -17.80 -23.41 19.78
C ASP A 11 -16.44 -23.07 19.12
N THR A 12 -16.44 -22.06 18.23
CA THR A 12 -15.24 -21.66 17.50
C THR A 12 -14.82 -20.28 17.97
N VAL A 13 -13.55 -20.17 18.42
CA VAL A 13 -12.93 -18.91 18.80
C VAL A 13 -12.10 -18.38 17.63
N LEU A 14 -12.35 -17.14 17.23
CA LEU A 14 -11.53 -16.44 16.25
C LEU A 14 -10.43 -15.65 16.96
N SER A 15 -9.16 -15.84 16.54
CA SER A 15 -8.06 -15.00 16.94
C SER A 15 -7.55 -14.20 15.73
N ARG A 16 -7.05 -12.99 15.98
CA ARG A 16 -6.51 -12.13 14.93
C ARG A 16 -5.01 -11.96 15.13
N ARG A 17 -4.24 -12.32 14.12
CA ARG A 17 -2.84 -11.94 14.00
C ARG A 17 -2.73 -10.72 13.08
N TRP A 18 -2.06 -9.67 13.54
CA TRP A 18 -1.95 -8.42 12.80
C TRP A 18 -0.64 -7.71 13.19
N THR A 19 0.10 -7.21 12.21
CA THR A 19 1.39 -6.54 12.42
C THR A 19 1.30 -5.32 13.35
N ALA A 20 0.17 -4.63 13.38
CA ALA A 20 -0.03 -3.49 14.27
C ALA A 20 -0.27 -3.87 15.76
N LEU A 21 -0.31 -5.16 16.09
CA LEU A 21 -0.36 -5.63 17.48
C LEU A 21 1.04 -5.83 18.08
N ASP A 22 2.08 -5.81 17.24
CA ASP A 22 3.46 -5.89 17.68
C ASP A 22 3.98 -4.49 18.07
N PRO A 23 4.93 -4.37 19.02
CA PRO A 23 5.64 -3.11 19.27
C PRO A 23 6.38 -2.66 18.01
N THR A 24 6.19 -1.42 17.60
CA THR A 24 6.71 -0.85 16.35
C THR A 24 7.27 0.56 16.58
N ALA A 25 8.02 1.09 15.62
CA ALA A 25 8.74 2.35 15.72
C ALA A 25 8.22 3.44 14.77
N GLU A 26 6.91 3.43 14.43
CA GLU A 26 6.32 4.35 13.45
C GLU A 26 6.56 5.82 13.78
N LEU A 27 6.53 6.22 15.06
CA LEU A 27 6.83 7.61 15.45
C LEU A 27 8.27 7.98 15.07
N GLN A 28 9.22 7.08 15.28
CA GLN A 28 10.61 7.27 14.89
C GLN A 28 10.75 7.37 13.38
N ALA A 29 10.07 6.49 12.63
CA ALA A 29 10.01 6.53 11.18
C ALA A 29 9.45 7.87 10.68
N ILE A 30 8.32 8.33 11.22
CA ILE A 30 7.71 9.63 10.87
C ILE A 30 8.67 10.78 11.13
N LEU A 31 9.38 10.78 12.25
CA LEU A 31 10.36 11.82 12.55
C LEU A 31 11.55 11.77 11.61
N ALA A 32 11.98 10.58 11.17
CA ALA A 32 13.06 10.41 10.21
C ALA A 32 12.65 10.92 8.81
N ILE A 33 11.51 10.48 8.28
CA ILE A 33 11.02 10.92 6.96
C ILE A 33 10.73 12.43 6.92
N ASN A 34 10.27 13.04 8.01
CA ASN A 34 10.04 14.49 8.09
C ASN A 34 11.34 15.31 8.10
N ARG A 35 12.47 14.70 8.39
CA ARG A 35 13.80 15.34 8.37
C ARG A 35 14.58 15.04 7.10
N ALA A 36 14.11 14.07 6.31
CA ALA A 36 14.76 13.66 5.08
C ALA A 36 14.83 14.82 4.08
N THR A 37 16.00 14.99 3.48
CA THR A 37 16.29 16.03 2.49
C THR A 37 16.41 15.47 1.06
N ASN A 38 16.47 14.15 0.93
CA ASN A 38 16.60 13.41 -0.32
C ASN A 38 15.87 12.07 -0.22
N TRP A 39 15.78 11.36 -1.35
CA TRP A 39 15.08 10.07 -1.41
C TRP A 39 15.74 9.01 -0.52
N GLU A 40 17.05 8.92 -0.49
CA GLU A 40 17.81 7.92 0.26
C GLU A 40 17.54 8.03 1.76
N GLU A 41 17.53 9.25 2.30
CA GLU A 41 17.18 9.51 3.71
C GLU A 41 15.70 9.21 3.99
N PHE A 42 14.81 9.55 3.05
CA PHE A 42 13.40 9.26 3.16
C PHE A 42 13.14 7.75 3.15
N GLU A 43 13.71 7.02 2.18
CA GLU A 43 13.60 5.56 2.09
C GLU A 43 14.17 4.88 3.35
N LYS A 44 15.31 5.35 3.85
CA LYS A 44 15.90 4.86 5.09
C LYS A 44 14.98 5.06 6.30
N GLY A 45 14.29 6.19 6.37
CA GLY A 45 13.29 6.44 7.41
C GLY A 45 12.10 5.49 7.35
N LEU A 46 11.76 4.99 6.17
CA LEU A 46 10.65 4.04 5.99
C LEU A 46 10.97 2.62 6.49
N GLU A 47 12.22 2.24 6.73
CA GLU A 47 12.58 0.93 7.27
C GLU A 47 11.89 0.63 8.62
N ASP A 48 11.68 1.66 9.44
CA ASP A 48 11.04 1.54 10.75
C ASP A 48 9.50 1.72 10.69
N PHE A 49 8.94 2.02 9.52
CA PHE A 49 7.49 2.16 9.35
C PHE A 49 6.86 0.82 8.97
N HIS A 50 6.32 0.12 9.96
CA HIS A 50 5.85 -1.26 9.82
C HIS A 50 4.35 -1.38 9.57
N ALA A 51 3.53 -0.60 10.30
CA ALA A 51 2.07 -0.72 10.23
C ALA A 51 1.36 0.62 10.50
N PRO A 52 0.24 0.89 9.81
CA PRO A 52 -0.33 0.10 8.71
C PRO A 52 0.50 0.26 7.43
N ALA A 53 0.49 -0.77 6.56
CA ALA A 53 1.13 -0.65 5.25
C ALA A 53 0.52 0.50 4.45
N GLN A 54 1.37 1.33 3.83
CA GLN A 54 0.98 2.54 3.10
C GLN A 54 1.72 2.67 1.77
N ASN A 55 1.11 3.43 0.87
CA ASN A 55 1.76 3.93 -0.33
C ASN A 55 2.40 5.28 -0.03
N PHE A 56 3.72 5.36 -0.10
CA PHE A 56 4.47 6.59 0.07
C PHE A 56 4.86 7.18 -1.27
N VAL A 57 4.64 8.47 -1.42
CA VAL A 57 5.06 9.25 -2.59
C VAL A 57 5.99 10.36 -2.10
N PHE A 58 7.13 10.48 -2.75
CA PHE A 58 8.16 11.47 -2.47
C PHE A 58 8.35 12.39 -3.68
N ALA A 59 8.60 13.66 -3.41
CA ALA A 59 9.04 14.62 -4.41
C ALA A 59 9.99 15.63 -3.77
N SER A 60 11.06 16.00 -4.47
CA SER A 60 12.06 16.96 -4.01
C SER A 60 12.32 18.09 -5.02
N LEU A 61 12.93 19.16 -4.56
CA LEU A 61 13.22 20.35 -5.37
C LEU A 61 14.22 20.11 -6.49
N ASP A 62 15.01 19.06 -6.42
CA ASP A 62 15.95 18.64 -7.49
C ASP A 62 15.25 17.91 -8.64
N GLY A 63 13.92 17.70 -8.53
CA GLY A 63 13.09 17.02 -9.53
C GLY A 63 12.95 15.52 -9.30
N THR A 64 13.53 14.95 -8.25
CA THR A 64 13.35 13.53 -7.92
C THR A 64 11.92 13.26 -7.47
N ILE A 65 11.27 12.29 -8.09
CA ILE A 65 9.99 11.75 -7.66
C ILE A 65 10.16 10.25 -7.40
N ALA A 66 9.57 9.75 -6.30
CA ALA A 66 9.67 8.34 -5.96
C ALA A 66 8.39 7.81 -5.31
N TYR A 67 8.22 6.51 -5.39
CA TYR A 67 7.11 5.77 -4.79
C TYR A 67 7.65 4.51 -4.11
N LYS A 68 7.07 4.17 -2.96
CA LYS A 68 7.28 2.87 -2.30
C LYS A 68 5.99 2.40 -1.63
N ALA A 69 5.58 1.18 -1.94
CA ALA A 69 4.58 0.47 -1.14
C ALA A 69 5.30 -0.06 0.10
N ASN A 70 5.06 0.53 1.26
CA ASN A 70 5.83 0.24 2.46
C ASN A 70 4.99 -0.30 3.61
N GLY A 71 5.57 -1.20 4.37
CA GLY A 71 5.00 -1.82 5.55
C GLY A 71 5.56 -3.23 5.77
N LYS A 72 5.29 -3.78 6.94
CA LYS A 72 5.68 -5.15 7.28
C LYS A 72 4.62 -6.11 6.76
N ILE A 73 4.78 -6.57 5.51
CA ILE A 73 3.81 -7.40 4.77
C ILE A 73 4.16 -8.87 4.99
N PRO A 74 3.26 -9.68 5.61
CA PRO A 74 3.53 -11.08 5.89
C PRO A 74 3.64 -11.94 4.63
N ILE A 75 4.55 -12.92 4.66
CA ILE A 75 4.64 -13.99 3.67
C ILE A 75 3.87 -15.20 4.20
N TYR A 76 2.94 -15.70 3.39
CA TYR A 76 2.14 -16.88 3.67
C TYR A 76 2.68 -18.12 2.94
N GLU A 77 2.19 -19.30 3.30
CA GLU A 77 2.41 -20.51 2.50
C GLU A 77 1.79 -20.38 1.10
N ASP A 78 2.36 -21.08 0.13
CA ASP A 78 1.81 -21.12 -1.22
C ASP A 78 0.33 -21.54 -1.21
N GLY A 79 -0.50 -20.74 -1.88
CA GLY A 79 -1.94 -20.95 -1.96
C GLY A 79 -2.75 -20.48 -0.75
N THR A 80 -2.10 -19.91 0.27
CA THR A 80 -2.79 -19.27 1.39
C THR A 80 -2.91 -17.77 1.15
N ASP A 81 -4.14 -17.28 1.09
CA ASP A 81 -4.44 -15.86 0.84
C ASP A 81 -4.98 -15.11 2.07
N ALA A 82 -5.24 -15.82 3.17
CA ALA A 82 -5.80 -15.30 4.41
C ALA A 82 -7.11 -14.47 4.22
N LEU A 83 -7.82 -14.66 3.13
CA LEU A 83 -9.09 -13.97 2.86
C LEU A 83 -10.20 -14.46 3.80
N LEU A 84 -10.16 -15.73 4.17
CA LEU A 84 -11.07 -16.37 5.10
C LEU A 84 -10.33 -16.80 6.37
N PRO A 85 -11.07 -17.03 7.48
CA PRO A 85 -10.47 -17.61 8.69
C PRO A 85 -9.76 -18.94 8.39
N LEU A 86 -8.55 -19.07 8.89
CA LEU A 86 -7.69 -20.25 8.70
C LEU A 86 -7.65 -21.10 9.99
N PRO A 87 -7.39 -22.41 9.89
CA PRO A 87 -7.19 -23.27 11.06
C PRO A 87 -5.94 -22.85 11.84
N GLY A 88 -6.11 -22.00 12.86
CA GLY A 88 -5.01 -21.39 13.62
C GLY A 88 -4.16 -22.39 14.46
N TRP A 89 -4.56 -23.67 14.53
CA TRP A 89 -3.81 -24.75 15.17
C TRP A 89 -2.86 -25.49 14.22
N GLU A 90 -2.88 -25.14 12.92
CA GLU A 90 -2.04 -25.77 11.91
C GLU A 90 -0.87 -24.85 11.55
N LYS A 91 0.36 -25.33 11.71
CA LYS A 91 1.58 -24.54 11.49
C LYS A 91 1.75 -24.03 10.06
N GLN A 92 1.15 -24.68 9.07
CA GLN A 92 1.22 -24.28 7.68
C GLN A 92 0.56 -22.90 7.40
N TYR A 93 -0.34 -22.45 8.29
CA TYR A 93 -1.00 -21.13 8.18
C TYR A 93 -0.27 -20.02 8.95
N GLU A 94 0.84 -20.32 9.57
CA GLU A 94 1.67 -19.31 10.22
C GLU A 94 2.40 -18.44 9.18
N TRP A 95 2.67 -17.20 9.55
CA TRP A 95 3.54 -16.35 8.74
C TRP A 95 4.95 -16.91 8.71
N LYS A 96 5.53 -17.09 7.52
CA LYS A 96 6.92 -17.52 7.31
C LYS A 96 7.93 -16.41 7.55
N GLY A 97 7.49 -15.17 7.53
CA GLY A 97 8.30 -13.97 7.62
C GLY A 97 7.58 -12.80 6.99
N PHE A 98 8.36 -11.86 6.51
CA PHE A 98 7.86 -10.65 5.86
C PHE A 98 8.61 -10.41 4.57
N ILE A 99 7.99 -9.74 3.62
CA ILE A 99 8.65 -9.30 2.39
C ILE A 99 9.86 -8.45 2.79
N PRO A 100 11.08 -8.75 2.29
CA PRO A 100 12.25 -7.94 2.55
C PRO A 100 12.02 -6.49 2.15
N PHE A 101 12.51 -5.54 2.94
CA PHE A 101 12.30 -4.11 2.70
C PHE A 101 12.75 -3.67 1.30
N ASP A 102 13.89 -4.20 0.83
CA ASP A 102 14.46 -3.86 -0.48
C ASP A 102 13.67 -4.45 -1.65
N GLU A 103 12.86 -5.49 -1.39
CA GLU A 103 12.03 -6.16 -2.37
C GLU A 103 10.60 -5.59 -2.43
N LEU A 104 10.23 -4.68 -1.51
CA LEU A 104 8.95 -3.98 -1.57
C LEU A 104 8.85 -3.13 -2.85
N PRO A 105 7.64 -3.08 -3.48
CA PRO A 105 7.47 -2.35 -4.73
C PRO A 105 7.89 -0.89 -4.61
N LYS A 106 8.81 -0.47 -5.50
CA LYS A 106 9.26 0.93 -5.58
C LYS A 106 9.51 1.35 -7.01
N VAL A 107 9.41 2.64 -7.25
CA VAL A 107 9.82 3.29 -8.51
C VAL A 107 10.43 4.65 -8.20
N ILE A 108 11.48 5.00 -8.93
CA ILE A 108 12.18 6.29 -8.83
C ILE A 108 12.26 6.86 -10.23
N ASN A 109 11.87 8.12 -10.39
CA ASN A 109 11.92 8.87 -11.65
C ASN A 109 11.38 8.07 -12.86
N PRO A 110 10.09 7.63 -12.81
CA PRO A 110 9.52 6.88 -13.93
C PRO A 110 9.51 7.71 -15.22
N GLU A 111 9.73 7.06 -16.37
CA GLU A 111 9.77 7.72 -17.70
C GLU A 111 8.53 8.57 -18.00
N LYS A 112 7.36 8.17 -17.48
CA LYS A 112 6.12 8.93 -17.63
C LYS A 112 6.09 10.27 -16.88
N GLY A 113 7.11 10.59 -16.07
CA GLY A 113 7.26 11.88 -15.41
C GLY A 113 6.32 12.15 -14.22
N PHE A 114 5.47 11.22 -13.82
CA PHE A 114 4.59 11.36 -12.66
C PHE A 114 4.36 10.04 -11.93
N ILE A 115 3.87 10.15 -10.70
CA ILE A 115 3.46 9.04 -9.86
C ILE A 115 2.02 9.26 -9.42
N ALA A 116 1.19 8.22 -9.52
CA ALA A 116 -0.18 8.22 -9.05
C ALA A 116 -0.52 6.88 -8.38
N THR A 117 -1.29 6.94 -7.31
CA THR A 117 -1.88 5.77 -6.65
C THR A 117 -3.26 6.13 -6.09
N ALA A 118 -4.20 5.21 -6.20
CA ALA A 118 -5.56 5.35 -5.69
C ALA A 118 -6.05 4.02 -5.09
N ASN A 119 -5.20 3.33 -4.33
CA ASN A 119 -5.41 1.99 -3.79
C ASN A 119 -5.59 0.91 -4.89
N ASN A 120 -5.21 1.22 -6.12
CA ASN A 120 -5.16 0.26 -7.22
C ASN A 120 -4.02 -0.74 -7.04
N ARG A 121 -4.05 -1.84 -7.79
CA ARG A 121 -2.98 -2.83 -7.80
C ARG A 121 -1.66 -2.16 -8.21
N VAL A 122 -0.61 -2.38 -7.41
CA VAL A 122 0.70 -1.72 -7.54
C VAL A 122 1.79 -2.63 -8.10
N VAL A 123 1.49 -3.90 -8.30
CA VAL A 123 2.38 -4.91 -8.87
C VAL A 123 1.65 -5.71 -9.94
N ASP A 124 2.39 -6.22 -10.90
CA ASP A 124 1.88 -7.17 -11.88
C ASP A 124 2.00 -8.63 -11.42
N GLU A 125 1.70 -9.57 -12.30
CA GLU A 125 1.72 -11.00 -11.99
C GLU A 125 3.13 -11.60 -11.86
N SER A 126 4.16 -10.87 -12.29
CA SER A 126 5.56 -11.28 -12.16
C SER A 126 6.14 -11.04 -10.78
N TYR A 127 5.49 -10.22 -9.96
CA TYR A 127 5.96 -9.92 -8.62
C TYR A 127 5.82 -11.15 -7.72
N PRO A 128 6.91 -11.58 -7.03
CA PRO A 128 6.98 -12.91 -6.42
C PRO A 128 6.20 -13.06 -5.12
N TYR A 129 5.68 -11.96 -4.54
CA TYR A 129 5.02 -11.98 -3.25
C TYR A 129 3.55 -11.58 -3.36
N HIS A 130 2.73 -12.16 -2.51
CA HIS A 130 1.35 -11.72 -2.31
C HIS A 130 1.31 -10.47 -1.44
N ILE A 131 0.65 -9.40 -1.90
CA ILE A 131 0.49 -8.13 -1.15
C ILE A 131 -0.92 -7.99 -0.60
N SER A 132 -1.93 -8.21 -1.42
CA SER A 132 -3.33 -8.01 -1.04
C SER A 132 -4.27 -8.78 -1.94
N ASN A 133 -5.36 -9.26 -1.34
CA ASN A 133 -6.51 -9.86 -2.05
C ASN A 133 -7.51 -8.81 -2.54
N VAL A 134 -7.46 -7.61 -1.97
CA VAL A 134 -8.46 -6.56 -2.22
C VAL A 134 -7.76 -5.29 -2.68
N TRP A 135 -8.02 -4.93 -3.93
CA TRP A 135 -7.58 -3.68 -4.54
C TRP A 135 -8.80 -2.82 -4.87
N ALA A 136 -8.64 -1.51 -4.81
CA ALA A 136 -9.68 -0.62 -5.30
C ALA A 136 -9.88 -0.80 -6.80
N GLN A 137 -11.12 -0.61 -7.24
CA GLN A 137 -11.45 -0.57 -8.66
C GLN A 137 -10.62 0.52 -9.36
N PRO A 138 -10.22 0.33 -10.64
CA PRO A 138 -9.22 1.17 -11.29
C PRO A 138 -9.70 2.59 -11.60
N TYR A 139 -11.00 2.86 -11.59
CA TYR A 139 -11.62 4.10 -12.08
C TYR A 139 -11.02 5.39 -11.51
N ARG A 140 -10.67 5.42 -10.21
CA ARG A 140 -10.02 6.61 -9.61
C ARG A 140 -8.61 6.80 -10.15
N TYR A 141 -7.86 5.72 -10.23
CA TYR A 141 -6.51 5.75 -10.79
C TYR A 141 -6.53 6.15 -12.26
N GLU A 142 -7.41 5.56 -13.07
CA GLU A 142 -7.57 5.87 -14.50
C GLU A 142 -7.93 7.32 -14.72
N ARG A 143 -8.84 7.89 -13.90
CA ARG A 143 -9.18 9.32 -13.99
C ARG A 143 -7.99 10.22 -13.67
N ILE A 144 -7.24 9.91 -12.61
CA ILE A 144 -6.02 10.65 -12.29
C ILE A 144 -5.01 10.53 -13.45
N TYR A 145 -4.85 9.33 -13.98
CA TYR A 145 -3.94 9.06 -15.09
C TYR A 145 -4.33 9.84 -16.35
N GLU A 146 -5.62 9.84 -16.75
CA GLU A 146 -6.13 10.65 -17.88
C GLU A 146 -5.68 12.11 -17.76
N VAL A 147 -5.96 12.74 -16.61
CA VAL A 147 -5.64 14.16 -16.40
C VAL A 147 -4.13 14.42 -16.42
N LEU A 148 -3.33 13.52 -15.86
CA LEU A 148 -1.89 13.73 -15.80
C LEU A 148 -1.18 13.51 -17.14
N VAL A 149 -1.71 12.68 -18.04
CA VAL A 149 -1.09 12.47 -19.37
C VAL A 149 -1.54 13.49 -20.41
N GLU A 150 -2.66 14.19 -20.19
CA GLU A 150 -3.18 15.19 -21.14
C GLU A 150 -2.39 16.49 -21.15
N ASN A 151 -1.56 16.74 -20.11
CA ASN A 151 -0.86 18.02 -19.95
C ASN A 151 0.58 17.81 -19.46
N ASP A 152 1.55 18.13 -20.29
CA ASP A 152 2.98 18.04 -19.98
C ASP A 152 3.49 19.14 -19.03
N SER A 153 2.67 20.12 -18.71
CA SER A 153 3.05 21.32 -17.92
C SER A 153 2.03 21.62 -16.82
N LEU A 154 1.80 20.64 -15.93
CA LEU A 154 0.85 20.77 -14.84
C LEU A 154 1.29 21.82 -13.82
N THR A 155 0.33 22.67 -13.46
CA THR A 155 0.50 23.71 -12.43
C THR A 155 -0.08 23.26 -11.09
N LEU A 156 0.20 24.02 -10.03
CA LEU A 156 -0.43 23.80 -8.74
C LEU A 156 -1.97 23.91 -8.79
N ASP A 157 -2.49 24.80 -9.63
CA ASP A 157 -3.95 24.97 -9.77
C ASP A 157 -4.59 23.79 -10.52
N ASP A 158 -3.90 23.20 -11.48
CA ASP A 158 -4.35 21.93 -12.11
C ASP A 158 -4.42 20.79 -11.08
N MET A 159 -3.43 20.71 -10.19
CA MET A 159 -3.44 19.70 -9.12
C MET A 159 -4.57 19.92 -8.11
N LYS A 160 -4.90 21.19 -7.77
CA LYS A 160 -6.05 21.51 -6.94
C LYS A 160 -7.36 21.16 -7.65
N ALA A 161 -7.46 21.45 -8.95
CA ALA A 161 -8.63 21.09 -9.75
C ALA A 161 -8.83 19.57 -9.80
N LEU A 162 -7.74 18.80 -9.97
CA LEU A 162 -7.78 17.34 -9.93
C LEU A 162 -8.25 16.80 -8.59
N GLN A 163 -7.86 17.40 -7.47
CA GLN A 163 -8.35 17.01 -6.14
C GLN A 163 -9.87 17.22 -5.97
N MET A 164 -10.43 18.17 -6.69
CA MET A 164 -11.87 18.47 -6.68
C MET A 164 -12.63 17.79 -7.83
N ASP A 165 -11.95 17.00 -8.66
CA ASP A 165 -12.56 16.30 -9.79
C ASP A 165 -13.57 15.24 -9.31
N ALA A 166 -14.80 15.37 -9.76
CA ALA A 166 -15.91 14.48 -9.42
C ALA A 166 -16.33 13.57 -10.58
N VAL A 167 -15.54 13.51 -11.65
CA VAL A 167 -15.84 12.64 -12.80
C VAL A 167 -15.79 11.18 -12.40
N ASN A 168 -16.89 10.49 -12.64
CA ASN A 168 -17.02 9.08 -12.36
C ASN A 168 -16.89 8.25 -13.64
N LEU A 169 -15.71 7.64 -13.86
CA LEU A 169 -15.48 6.85 -15.07
C LEU A 169 -16.39 5.63 -15.15
N ARG A 170 -16.72 5.02 -14.01
CA ARG A 170 -17.68 3.91 -13.99
C ARG A 170 -19.04 4.31 -14.54
N ALA A 171 -19.48 5.55 -14.28
CA ALA A 171 -20.75 6.06 -14.81
C ALA A 171 -20.67 6.37 -16.32
N ARG A 172 -19.49 6.46 -16.93
CA ARG A 172 -19.32 6.63 -18.38
C ARG A 172 -19.51 5.31 -19.14
N GLU A 173 -19.41 4.17 -18.47
CA GLU A 173 -19.55 2.84 -19.08
C GLU A 173 -21.03 2.42 -19.23
N PHE A 174 -21.95 3.17 -18.60
CA PHE A 174 -23.40 2.95 -18.65
C PHE A 174 -24.12 4.09 -19.34
#